data_f88dbeea90cec07089f5d6b7ccde4945
#
_entry.id   f88dbeea90cec07089f5d6b7ccde4945
#
_cell.length_a   1.000
_cell.length_b   1.000
_cell.length_c   1.000
_cell.angle_alpha   90.00
_cell.angle_beta   90.00
_cell.angle_gamma   90.00
#
_symmetry.space_group_name_H-M   'P 1'
#
loop_
_entity.id
_entity.type
_entity.pdbx_description
1 polymer ?
#
loop_
_entity_poly.entity_id
_entity_poly.type
_entity_poly.pdbx_seq_one_letter_code
_entity_poly.pdbx_strand_id
1 'polypeptide(L)'
;MNLPSDFILRTRELLGDAEFAALTEALEKDTPVSIRMNTDKCGLVPLESTSVPWCREGYYLSGRPSFTFDPLFHAGCYYVQEASSMFLEQALRQYVHEPVTMLDLCAAPGGKSTLARSVLPEGSLLVANEVMRNRSQVLAENLIKWGNPGVIVTNNDPADFTELGPLFDVILTDVPCSGEGMFRKDEVAVQEWSIENVDTCWQRQRRILRDIWPCLKTGGLLIYSTCTYNREENEDNVAWIAQELGAEVLPLETQPDWHITGNLTGTEFPVYRFLPYKTTGEGLFMAVLRKTADEPAVSVRTKTGGKASKKGKGGKVVVLQVPKEMKAWVQGAGDYVFEVNDSEAMAFPAAYKDTYDLLKGQLRILHAGISLGELKGKDWQPSHALAMSTVFERDSFPLAELTYSQAIAYLRKEAVVLSPEVPRGYVTLTYQGQVLGFAKNIGNRANNLYPQEWRIRSGYLPEIIPDLFG
;
A
#
# COMPACT_ATOMS: atom_id res chain seq x y z
N MET A 1 21.60 13.91 -18.85
CA MET A 1 20.78 14.57 -17.78
C MET A 1 21.52 15.81 -17.25
N ASN A 2 20.82 16.93 -16.98
CA ASN A 2 21.46 18.13 -16.44
C ASN A 2 21.29 18.15 -14.91
N LEU A 3 22.26 17.58 -14.20
CA LEU A 3 22.23 17.49 -12.73
C LEU A 3 22.62 18.82 -12.07
N PRO A 4 22.01 19.20 -10.92
CA PRO A 4 22.39 20.38 -10.17
C PRO A 4 23.85 20.34 -9.71
N SER A 5 24.57 21.47 -9.77
CA SER A 5 26.00 21.54 -9.42
C SER A 5 26.29 21.09 -7.98
N ASP A 6 25.43 21.48 -7.05
CA ASP A 6 25.59 21.12 -5.65
C ASP A 6 25.32 19.63 -5.39
N PHE A 7 24.38 19.01 -6.13
CA PHE A 7 24.20 17.57 -6.12
C PHE A 7 25.46 16.85 -6.60
N ILE A 8 26.04 17.31 -7.71
CA ILE A 8 27.28 16.73 -8.27
C ILE A 8 28.41 16.77 -7.22
N LEU A 9 28.62 17.92 -6.58
CA LEU A 9 29.70 18.07 -5.60
C LEU A 9 29.51 17.16 -4.40
N ARG A 10 28.33 17.18 -3.79
CA ARG A 10 28.02 16.41 -2.56
C ARG A 10 27.99 14.91 -2.80
N THR A 11 27.39 14.48 -3.91
CA THR A 11 27.29 13.04 -4.23
C THR A 11 28.65 12.47 -4.63
N ARG A 12 29.48 13.26 -5.30
CA ARG A 12 30.87 12.89 -5.60
C ARG A 12 31.73 12.79 -4.34
N GLU A 13 31.56 13.69 -3.38
CA GLU A 13 32.22 13.60 -2.08
C GLU A 13 31.82 12.35 -1.31
N LEU A 14 30.52 11.98 -1.35
CA LEU A 14 29.98 10.80 -0.66
C LEU A 14 30.44 9.47 -1.30
N LEU A 15 30.42 9.38 -2.63
CA LEU A 15 30.64 8.13 -3.38
C LEU A 15 32.09 7.99 -3.87
N GLY A 16 32.81 9.09 -4.05
CA GLY A 16 34.07 9.14 -4.78
C GLY A 16 33.86 9.27 -6.30
N ASP A 17 34.91 9.68 -7.01
CA ASP A 17 34.85 10.00 -8.46
C ASP A 17 34.37 8.82 -9.32
N ALA A 18 34.89 7.63 -9.07
CA ALA A 18 34.59 6.45 -9.89
C ALA A 18 33.13 6.01 -9.76
N GLU A 19 32.61 5.91 -8.52
CA GLU A 19 31.23 5.49 -8.28
C GLU A 19 30.22 6.59 -8.68
N PHE A 20 30.58 7.88 -8.52
CA PHE A 20 29.79 8.97 -9.02
C PHE A 20 29.64 8.96 -10.55
N ALA A 21 30.74 8.64 -11.29
CA ALA A 21 30.68 8.49 -12.73
C ALA A 21 29.77 7.32 -13.15
N ALA A 22 29.84 6.19 -12.43
CA ALA A 22 28.96 5.05 -12.66
C ALA A 22 27.47 5.37 -12.35
N LEU A 23 27.22 6.16 -11.30
CA LEU A 23 25.88 6.63 -10.98
C LEU A 23 25.30 7.52 -12.10
N THR A 24 26.08 8.49 -12.58
CA THR A 24 25.63 9.40 -13.66
C THR A 24 25.33 8.64 -14.95
N GLU A 25 26.18 7.64 -15.32
CA GLU A 25 25.89 6.75 -16.46
C GLU A 25 24.60 5.95 -16.26
N ALA A 26 24.36 5.43 -15.05
CA ALA A 26 23.17 4.66 -14.76
C ALA A 26 21.88 5.51 -14.80
N LEU A 27 21.96 6.79 -14.40
CA LEU A 27 20.83 7.72 -14.45
C LEU A 27 20.39 8.05 -15.89
N GLU A 28 21.21 7.81 -16.91
CA GLU A 28 20.86 8.01 -18.32
C GLU A 28 20.29 6.78 -19.00
N LYS A 29 20.31 5.61 -18.32
CA LYS A 29 19.74 4.35 -18.85
C LYS A 29 18.24 4.27 -18.57
N ASP A 30 17.56 3.41 -19.36
CA ASP A 30 16.15 3.10 -19.15
C ASP A 30 15.91 2.50 -17.76
N THR A 31 14.75 2.84 -17.19
CA THR A 31 14.35 2.29 -15.89
C THR A 31 13.93 0.83 -16.01
N PRO A 32 14.43 -0.08 -15.16
CA PRO A 32 13.93 -1.44 -15.15
C PRO A 32 12.44 -1.48 -14.77
N VAL A 33 11.72 -2.41 -15.35
CA VAL A 33 10.31 -2.63 -15.07
C VAL A 33 10.18 -3.86 -14.19
N SER A 34 9.47 -3.74 -13.09
CA SER A 34 9.21 -4.86 -12.19
C SER A 34 7.77 -4.86 -11.66
N ILE A 35 7.29 -6.07 -11.37
CA ILE A 35 5.99 -6.30 -10.77
C ILE A 35 6.14 -7.23 -9.56
N ARG A 36 5.15 -7.21 -8.69
CA ARG A 36 5.03 -8.15 -7.58
C ARG A 36 3.68 -8.84 -7.62
N MET A 37 3.70 -10.17 -7.60
CA MET A 37 2.49 -10.99 -7.68
C MET A 37 1.69 -10.96 -6.37
N ASN A 38 0.38 -11.10 -6.50
CA ASN A 38 -0.54 -11.32 -5.39
C ASN A 38 -0.95 -12.80 -5.38
N THR A 39 -0.21 -13.60 -4.65
CA THR A 39 -0.42 -15.05 -4.59
C THR A 39 -1.70 -15.45 -3.88
N ASP A 40 -2.30 -14.57 -3.07
CA ASP A 40 -3.62 -14.81 -2.46
C ASP A 40 -4.76 -14.79 -3.50
N LYS A 41 -4.51 -14.21 -4.68
CA LYS A 41 -5.49 -14.13 -5.78
C LYS A 41 -5.10 -14.96 -6.99
N CYS A 42 -3.83 -14.93 -7.36
CA CYS A 42 -3.36 -15.43 -8.64
C CYS A 42 -2.04 -16.17 -8.47
N GLY A 43 -2.02 -17.44 -8.81
CA GLY A 43 -0.82 -18.29 -8.78
C GLY A 43 -0.02 -18.30 -10.09
N LEU A 44 -0.23 -17.32 -10.97
CA LEU A 44 0.48 -17.21 -12.25
C LEU A 44 1.89 -16.66 -12.06
N VAL A 45 2.80 -17.05 -12.94
CA VAL A 45 4.17 -16.51 -13.02
C VAL A 45 4.30 -15.75 -14.34
N PRO A 46 4.87 -14.53 -14.33
CA PRO A 46 5.00 -13.75 -15.56
C PRO A 46 5.96 -14.43 -16.55
N LEU A 47 5.55 -14.43 -17.81
CA LEU A 47 6.39 -14.91 -18.90
C LEU A 47 7.62 -13.99 -19.11
N GLU A 48 8.70 -14.55 -19.65
CA GLU A 48 9.93 -13.80 -19.99
C GLU A 48 10.39 -12.86 -18.87
N SER A 49 10.35 -13.34 -17.63
CA SER A 49 10.69 -12.58 -16.45
C SER A 49 11.87 -13.20 -15.69
N THR A 50 12.52 -12.39 -14.86
CA THR A 50 13.54 -12.86 -13.91
C THR A 50 13.17 -12.43 -12.50
N SER A 51 13.45 -13.28 -11.51
CA SER A 51 13.10 -12.99 -10.13
C SER A 51 13.88 -11.80 -9.56
N VAL A 52 13.22 -10.98 -8.73
CA VAL A 52 13.89 -9.99 -7.89
C VAL A 52 14.54 -10.74 -6.72
N PRO A 53 15.88 -10.67 -6.55
CA PRO A 53 16.60 -11.56 -5.63
C PRO A 53 16.16 -11.48 -4.15
N TRP A 54 15.68 -10.32 -3.73
CA TRP A 54 15.26 -10.04 -2.34
C TRP A 54 13.74 -10.04 -2.12
N CYS A 55 12.95 -10.47 -3.12
CA CYS A 55 11.49 -10.56 -3.00
C CYS A 55 10.98 -11.82 -3.70
N ARG A 56 10.30 -12.71 -2.95
CA ARG A 56 9.87 -14.02 -3.47
C ARG A 56 8.91 -13.91 -4.65
N GLU A 57 8.01 -12.94 -4.58
CA GLU A 57 6.95 -12.72 -5.58
C GLU A 57 7.27 -11.54 -6.50
N GLY A 58 8.51 -11.04 -6.47
CA GLY A 58 9.00 -9.95 -7.31
C GLY A 58 9.62 -10.46 -8.60
N TYR A 59 9.27 -9.80 -9.72
CA TYR A 59 9.76 -10.16 -11.04
C TYR A 59 10.15 -8.93 -11.85
N TYR A 60 11.31 -8.98 -12.49
CA TYR A 60 11.69 -8.05 -13.56
C TYR A 60 11.08 -8.52 -14.87
N LEU A 61 10.54 -7.58 -15.64
CA LEU A 61 9.98 -7.83 -16.97
C LEU A 61 10.98 -7.42 -18.04
N SER A 62 10.95 -8.12 -19.18
CA SER A 62 11.77 -7.83 -20.36
C SER A 62 11.41 -6.49 -21.05
N GLY A 63 10.20 -5.99 -20.80
CA GLY A 63 9.69 -4.73 -21.35
C GLY A 63 8.61 -4.10 -20.50
N ARG A 64 8.11 -2.92 -20.89
CA ARG A 64 7.04 -2.21 -20.21
C ARG A 64 5.73 -2.33 -20.98
N PRO A 65 4.84 -3.27 -20.59
CA PRO A 65 3.52 -3.37 -21.20
C PRO A 65 2.62 -2.20 -20.77
N SER A 66 1.51 -2.04 -21.49
CA SER A 66 0.47 -1.07 -21.13
C SER A 66 -0.41 -1.61 -19.99
N PHE A 67 0.10 -1.64 -18.76
CA PHE A 67 -0.57 -2.19 -17.57
C PHE A 67 -2.03 -1.71 -17.39
N THR A 68 -2.34 -0.47 -17.78
CA THR A 68 -3.70 0.08 -17.71
C THR A 68 -4.72 -0.75 -18.51
N PHE A 69 -4.27 -1.45 -19.54
CA PHE A 69 -5.12 -2.28 -20.40
C PHE A 69 -5.02 -3.78 -20.08
N ASP A 70 -4.39 -4.13 -18.99
CA ASP A 70 -4.39 -5.50 -18.49
C ASP A 70 -5.51 -5.68 -17.44
N PRO A 71 -6.56 -6.48 -17.73
CA PRO A 71 -7.62 -6.72 -16.77
C PRO A 71 -7.12 -7.37 -15.46
N LEU A 72 -6.05 -8.18 -15.50
CA LEU A 72 -5.49 -8.82 -14.32
C LEU A 72 -4.83 -7.82 -13.35
N PHE A 73 -4.29 -6.70 -13.87
CA PHE A 73 -3.85 -5.59 -13.04
C PHE A 73 -5.01 -4.99 -12.24
N HIS A 74 -6.17 -4.82 -12.88
CA HIS A 74 -7.38 -4.29 -12.23
C HIS A 74 -8.04 -5.29 -11.29
N ALA A 75 -7.87 -6.59 -11.53
CA ALA A 75 -8.27 -7.65 -10.60
C ALA A 75 -7.39 -7.72 -9.34
N GLY A 76 -6.27 -7.00 -9.32
CA GLY A 76 -5.30 -7.03 -8.21
C GLY A 76 -4.45 -8.28 -8.17
N CYS A 77 -4.21 -8.93 -9.31
CA CYS A 77 -3.35 -10.10 -9.42
C CYS A 77 -1.87 -9.77 -9.23
N TYR A 78 -1.49 -8.54 -9.51
CA TYR A 78 -0.14 -8.04 -9.30
C TYR A 78 -0.11 -6.52 -9.07
N TYR A 79 1.01 -6.03 -8.55
CA TYR A 79 1.30 -4.62 -8.37
C TYR A 79 2.55 -4.24 -9.17
N VAL A 80 2.51 -3.12 -9.90
CA VAL A 80 3.69 -2.56 -10.57
C VAL A 80 4.53 -1.85 -9.52
N GLN A 81 5.60 -2.48 -9.08
CA GLN A 81 6.43 -2.01 -7.97
C GLN A 81 7.90 -1.94 -8.37
N GLU A 82 8.56 -0.89 -7.96
CA GLU A 82 10.00 -0.72 -8.09
C GLU A 82 10.74 -1.76 -7.23
N ALA A 83 11.72 -2.45 -7.83
CA ALA A 83 12.34 -3.62 -7.25
C ALA A 83 13.08 -3.36 -5.92
N SER A 84 13.82 -2.25 -5.79
CA SER A 84 14.53 -1.92 -4.55
C SER A 84 13.57 -1.77 -3.38
N SER A 85 12.38 -1.20 -3.62
CA SER A 85 11.34 -1.02 -2.60
C SER A 85 10.76 -2.35 -2.09
N MET A 86 10.94 -3.44 -2.84
CA MET A 86 10.52 -4.78 -2.42
C MET A 86 11.45 -5.36 -1.34
N PHE A 87 12.62 -4.75 -1.07
CA PHE A 87 13.53 -5.18 0.00
C PHE A 87 12.89 -5.12 1.40
N LEU A 88 11.82 -4.36 1.57
CA LEU A 88 10.99 -4.40 2.78
C LEU A 88 10.59 -5.82 3.20
N GLU A 89 10.44 -6.75 2.25
CA GLU A 89 10.14 -8.15 2.52
C GLU A 89 11.17 -8.78 3.47
N GLN A 90 12.46 -8.47 3.29
CA GLN A 90 13.54 -9.04 4.11
C GLN A 90 13.42 -8.59 5.58
N ALA A 91 13.10 -7.31 5.82
CA ALA A 91 12.91 -6.79 7.17
C ALA A 91 11.73 -7.46 7.88
N LEU A 92 10.60 -7.59 7.19
CA LEU A 92 9.40 -8.20 7.76
C LEU A 92 9.60 -9.70 8.02
N ARG A 93 10.18 -10.45 7.06
CA ARG A 93 10.42 -11.90 7.24
C ARG A 93 11.42 -12.22 8.32
N GLN A 94 12.43 -11.37 8.51
CA GLN A 94 13.47 -11.62 9.51
C GLN A 94 13.02 -11.31 10.94
N TYR A 95 12.10 -10.36 11.13
CA TYR A 95 11.77 -9.85 12.45
C TYR A 95 10.31 -9.97 12.87
N VAL A 96 9.40 -10.32 11.95
CA VAL A 96 7.95 -10.40 12.25
C VAL A 96 7.46 -11.82 12.01
N HIS A 97 7.32 -12.60 13.08
CA HIS A 97 6.93 -14.01 13.04
C HIS A 97 5.54 -14.29 13.60
N GLU A 98 5.02 -13.36 14.41
CA GLU A 98 3.71 -13.45 15.04
C GLU A 98 2.78 -12.36 14.52
N PRO A 99 1.44 -12.52 14.64
CA PRO A 99 0.49 -11.49 14.26
C PRO A 99 0.76 -10.16 14.96
N VAL A 100 0.80 -9.08 14.17
CA VAL A 100 1.13 -7.72 14.64
C VAL A 100 0.09 -6.69 14.19
N THR A 101 0.04 -5.58 14.90
CA THR A 101 -0.56 -4.33 14.39
C THR A 101 0.55 -3.47 13.79
N MET A 102 0.55 -3.33 12.47
CA MET A 102 1.55 -2.55 11.73
C MET A 102 0.93 -1.24 11.22
N LEU A 103 1.70 -0.16 11.31
CA LEU A 103 1.41 1.12 10.65
C LEU A 103 2.38 1.34 9.48
N ASP A 104 1.85 1.63 8.31
CA ASP A 104 2.57 2.26 7.20
C ASP A 104 2.15 3.74 7.17
N LEU A 105 3.02 4.63 7.64
CA LEU A 105 2.66 6.02 7.96
C LEU A 105 2.58 6.93 6.74
N CYS A 106 3.40 6.69 5.72
CA CYS A 106 3.49 7.46 4.48
C CYS A 106 3.24 6.56 3.27
N ALA A 107 2.08 5.91 3.26
CA ALA A 107 1.83 4.68 2.53
C ALA A 107 1.59 4.82 1.02
N ALA A 108 1.10 5.99 0.55
CA ALA A 108 0.70 6.11 -0.85
C ALA A 108 1.90 6.03 -1.83
N PRO A 109 1.70 5.35 -2.95
CA PRO A 109 0.45 4.83 -3.51
C PRO A 109 0.04 3.42 -3.03
N GLY A 110 0.82 2.72 -2.16
CA GLY A 110 0.44 1.45 -1.58
C GLY A 110 1.34 0.26 -1.94
N GLY A 111 2.47 0.49 -2.65
CA GLY A 111 3.38 -0.60 -3.03
C GLY A 111 3.99 -1.32 -1.83
N LYS A 112 4.51 -0.55 -0.84
CA LYS A 112 5.04 -1.11 0.41
C LYS A 112 3.94 -1.67 1.31
N SER A 113 2.78 -1.01 1.38
CA SER A 113 1.61 -1.49 2.16
C SER A 113 1.08 -2.83 1.63
N THR A 114 0.90 -2.98 0.31
CA THR A 114 0.45 -4.24 -0.29
C THR A 114 1.48 -5.35 -0.14
N LEU A 115 2.78 -5.03 -0.21
CA LEU A 115 3.86 -5.97 0.09
C LEU A 115 3.80 -6.39 1.56
N ALA A 116 3.75 -5.43 2.48
CA ALA A 116 3.66 -5.72 3.91
C ALA A 116 2.48 -6.67 4.19
N ARG A 117 1.30 -6.38 3.62
CA ARG A 117 0.13 -7.23 3.84
C ARG A 117 0.31 -8.67 3.36
N SER A 118 1.03 -8.89 2.25
CA SER A 118 1.32 -10.25 1.75
C SER A 118 2.34 -11.02 2.59
N VAL A 119 3.19 -10.30 3.33
CA VAL A 119 4.32 -10.91 4.09
C VAL A 119 4.00 -11.06 5.58
N LEU A 120 3.19 -10.17 6.14
CA LEU A 120 2.80 -10.22 7.55
C LEU A 120 2.08 -11.54 7.87
N PRO A 121 2.33 -12.12 9.04
CA PRO A 121 1.64 -13.32 9.51
C PRO A 121 0.12 -13.18 9.44
N GLU A 122 -0.56 -14.30 9.19
CA GLU A 122 -2.01 -14.35 9.23
C GLU A 122 -2.53 -13.81 10.57
N GLY A 123 -3.67 -13.12 10.56
CA GLY A 123 -4.20 -12.46 11.74
C GLY A 123 -3.58 -11.10 12.06
N SER A 124 -2.59 -10.60 11.29
CA SER A 124 -2.06 -9.24 11.46
C SER A 124 -3.02 -8.16 10.94
N LEU A 125 -2.98 -6.97 11.55
CA LEU A 125 -3.67 -5.77 11.08
C LEU A 125 -2.67 -4.78 10.47
N LEU A 126 -2.97 -4.28 9.27
CA LEU A 126 -2.25 -3.18 8.64
C LEU A 126 -3.08 -1.90 8.69
N VAL A 127 -2.54 -0.86 9.29
CA VAL A 127 -3.03 0.52 9.17
C VAL A 127 -2.15 1.25 8.17
N ALA A 128 -2.72 1.77 7.10
CA ALA A 128 -2.00 2.48 6.05
C ALA A 128 -2.49 3.93 5.98
N ASN A 129 -1.59 4.88 6.22
CA ASN A 129 -1.92 6.31 6.29
C ASN A 129 -1.28 7.10 5.15
N GLU A 130 -1.97 8.15 4.72
CA GLU A 130 -1.42 9.15 3.80
C GLU A 130 -2.05 10.51 4.11
N VAL A 131 -1.21 11.52 4.31
CA VAL A 131 -1.65 12.88 4.65
C VAL A 131 -2.30 13.59 3.47
N MET A 132 -1.84 13.36 2.25
CA MET A 132 -2.37 13.99 1.04
C MET A 132 -3.65 13.31 0.58
N ARG A 133 -4.77 14.05 0.60
CA ARG A 133 -6.11 13.52 0.33
C ARG A 133 -6.25 12.81 -1.02
N ASN A 134 -5.69 13.36 -2.09
CA ASN A 134 -5.74 12.75 -3.41
C ASN A 134 -4.93 11.45 -3.48
N ARG A 135 -3.77 11.41 -2.82
CA ARG A 135 -2.92 10.20 -2.75
C ARG A 135 -3.53 9.14 -1.85
N SER A 136 -4.22 9.52 -0.77
CA SER A 136 -4.90 8.57 0.12
C SER A 136 -6.06 7.82 -0.57
N GLN A 137 -6.72 8.43 -1.57
CA GLN A 137 -7.71 7.73 -2.39
C GLN A 137 -7.07 6.65 -3.28
N VAL A 138 -5.90 6.94 -3.87
CA VAL A 138 -5.14 5.96 -4.66
C VAL A 138 -4.65 4.81 -3.77
N LEU A 139 -4.20 5.12 -2.56
CA LEU A 139 -3.83 4.12 -1.56
C LEU A 139 -5.01 3.19 -1.22
N ALA A 140 -6.19 3.76 -0.96
CA ALA A 140 -7.39 2.98 -0.68
C ALA A 140 -7.77 2.08 -1.86
N GLU A 141 -7.75 2.60 -3.10
CA GLU A 141 -7.99 1.83 -4.32
C GLU A 141 -7.05 0.63 -4.41
N ASN A 142 -5.75 0.84 -4.23
CA ASN A 142 -4.75 -0.22 -4.37
C ASN A 142 -4.88 -1.29 -3.28
N LEU A 143 -5.16 -0.90 -2.03
CA LEU A 143 -5.37 -1.86 -0.94
C LEU A 143 -6.69 -2.63 -1.08
N ILE A 144 -7.75 -1.99 -1.57
CA ILE A 144 -9.01 -2.67 -1.91
C ILE A 144 -8.78 -3.68 -3.04
N LYS A 145 -8.08 -3.30 -4.11
CA LYS A 145 -7.72 -4.22 -5.20
C LYS A 145 -6.84 -5.37 -4.70
N TRP A 146 -5.95 -5.12 -3.74
CA TRP A 146 -5.14 -6.17 -3.13
C TRP A 146 -5.97 -7.19 -2.38
N GLY A 147 -7.03 -6.75 -1.69
CA GLY A 147 -8.18 -7.55 -1.26
C GLY A 147 -8.09 -8.18 0.13
N ASN A 148 -7.02 -8.01 0.88
CA ASN A 148 -6.94 -8.55 2.23
C ASN A 148 -7.84 -7.77 3.21
N PRO A 149 -8.70 -8.45 4.03
CA PRO A 149 -9.64 -7.79 4.94
C PRO A 149 -8.98 -7.15 6.19
N GLY A 150 -7.75 -7.54 6.54
CA GLY A 150 -7.01 -7.04 7.70
C GLY A 150 -6.35 -5.69 7.44
N VAL A 151 -7.08 -4.71 6.88
CA VAL A 151 -6.55 -3.41 6.48
C VAL A 151 -7.47 -2.27 6.93
N ILE A 152 -6.85 -1.17 7.40
CA ILE A 152 -7.49 0.12 7.64
C ILE A 152 -6.70 1.19 6.85
N VAL A 153 -7.40 2.03 6.08
CA VAL A 153 -6.80 3.17 5.39
C VAL A 153 -7.23 4.47 6.05
N THR A 154 -6.27 5.32 6.38
CA THR A 154 -6.50 6.60 7.06
C THR A 154 -5.94 7.78 6.26
N ASN A 155 -6.47 8.99 6.53
CA ASN A 155 -5.99 10.23 5.92
C ASN A 155 -5.76 11.28 7.00
N ASN A 156 -4.58 11.25 7.63
CA ASN A 156 -4.26 12.02 8.83
C ASN A 156 -2.83 12.55 8.79
N ASP A 157 -2.57 13.66 9.48
CA ASP A 157 -1.18 14.08 9.78
C ASP A 157 -0.58 13.11 10.81
N PRO A 158 0.74 12.82 10.78
CA PRO A 158 1.41 12.01 11.79
C PRO A 158 1.14 12.43 13.24
N ALA A 159 0.98 13.73 13.50
CA ALA A 159 0.66 14.26 14.83
C ALA A 159 -0.71 13.80 15.36
N ASP A 160 -1.67 13.47 14.49
CA ASP A 160 -2.99 12.97 14.90
C ASP A 160 -2.90 11.60 15.59
N PHE A 161 -1.82 10.84 15.35
CA PHE A 161 -1.59 9.53 15.94
C PHE A 161 -1.02 9.60 17.35
N THR A 162 -0.35 10.68 17.72
CA THR A 162 0.42 10.79 18.98
C THR A 162 -0.39 10.42 20.23
N GLU A 163 -1.68 10.78 20.27
CA GLU A 163 -2.57 10.50 21.41
C GLU A 163 -3.01 9.02 21.50
N LEU A 164 -2.74 8.18 20.49
CA LEU A 164 -3.07 6.75 20.51
C LEU A 164 -2.21 5.98 21.53
N GLY A 165 -1.04 6.52 21.89
CA GLY A 165 -0.07 5.82 22.71
C GLY A 165 0.52 4.59 22.00
N PRO A 166 1.20 3.68 22.74
CA PRO A 166 1.94 2.56 22.16
C PRO A 166 0.98 1.47 21.62
N LEU A 167 0.56 1.64 20.38
CA LEU A 167 -0.40 0.78 19.70
C LEU A 167 0.24 -0.19 18.71
N PHE A 168 1.30 0.25 18.02
CA PHE A 168 1.87 -0.48 16.89
C PHE A 168 3.09 -1.31 17.30
N ASP A 169 3.15 -2.54 16.82
CA ASP A 169 4.31 -3.44 16.96
C ASP A 169 5.37 -3.12 15.90
N VAL A 170 4.92 -2.68 14.72
CA VAL A 170 5.78 -2.29 13.60
C VAL A 170 5.30 -0.96 13.01
N ILE A 171 6.21 -0.03 12.80
CA ILE A 171 5.95 1.20 12.05
C ILE A 171 6.89 1.27 10.85
N LEU A 172 6.34 1.39 9.66
CA LEU A 172 7.07 1.72 8.44
C LEU A 172 6.92 3.23 8.18
N THR A 173 8.05 3.90 7.96
CA THR A 173 8.10 5.29 7.55
C THR A 173 8.92 5.44 6.28
N ASP A 174 8.22 5.34 5.12
CA ASP A 174 8.79 5.75 3.83
C ASP A 174 8.62 7.26 3.70
N VAL A 175 9.50 7.99 4.37
CA VAL A 175 9.32 9.42 4.63
C VAL A 175 9.46 10.27 3.35
N PRO A 176 8.70 11.37 3.23
CA PRO A 176 8.94 12.36 2.17
C PRO A 176 10.40 12.83 2.21
N CYS A 177 11.09 12.75 1.08
CA CYS A 177 12.51 13.04 0.96
C CYS A 177 12.81 13.91 -0.27
N SER A 178 14.07 14.34 -0.44
CA SER A 178 14.51 15.16 -1.58
C SER A 178 14.44 14.46 -2.94
N GLY A 179 14.23 13.13 -2.95
CA GLY A 179 13.87 12.37 -4.14
C GLY A 179 15.00 12.16 -5.15
N GLU A 180 16.27 12.17 -4.75
CA GLU A 180 17.43 11.98 -5.64
C GLU A 180 17.36 10.65 -6.42
N GLY A 181 16.80 9.60 -5.81
CA GLY A 181 16.55 8.32 -6.45
C GLY A 181 15.44 8.32 -7.51
N MET A 182 14.73 9.45 -7.67
CA MET A 182 13.70 9.62 -8.70
C MET A 182 14.21 10.33 -9.95
N PHE A 183 15.44 10.84 -9.95
CA PHE A 183 16.00 11.66 -11.03
C PHE A 183 15.91 11.00 -12.41
N ARG A 184 16.08 9.69 -12.48
CA ARG A 184 15.96 8.93 -13.73
C ARG A 184 14.52 8.88 -14.28
N LYS A 185 13.51 9.00 -13.40
CA LYS A 185 12.08 8.87 -13.75
C LYS A 185 11.36 10.20 -13.88
N ASP A 186 11.83 11.21 -13.18
CA ASP A 186 11.11 12.45 -13.01
C ASP A 186 12.06 13.66 -13.12
N GLU A 187 11.99 14.35 -14.24
CA GLU A 187 12.76 15.55 -14.47
C GLU A 187 12.39 16.69 -13.51
N VAL A 188 11.14 16.69 -12.98
CA VAL A 188 10.70 17.69 -12.00
C VAL A 188 11.47 17.52 -10.70
N ALA A 189 11.74 16.26 -10.29
CA ALA A 189 12.56 15.98 -9.11
C ALA A 189 13.97 16.58 -9.23
N VAL A 190 14.58 16.56 -10.43
CA VAL A 190 15.87 17.19 -10.69
C VAL A 190 15.78 18.73 -10.59
N GLN A 191 14.70 19.33 -11.12
CA GLN A 191 14.50 20.77 -11.14
C GLN A 191 14.19 21.36 -9.76
N GLU A 192 13.45 20.62 -8.93
CA GLU A 192 13.06 21.04 -7.58
C GLU A 192 14.14 20.76 -6.53
N TRP A 193 15.17 19.97 -6.89
CA TRP A 193 16.23 19.64 -5.95
C TRP A 193 17.11 20.84 -5.64
N SER A 194 17.34 21.09 -4.36
CA SER A 194 18.29 22.09 -3.84
C SER A 194 18.78 21.68 -2.44
N ILE A 195 19.85 22.29 -1.96
CA ILE A 195 20.34 22.08 -0.59
C ILE A 195 19.26 22.48 0.42
N GLU A 196 18.53 23.56 0.19
CA GLU A 196 17.45 24.03 1.04
C GLU A 196 16.27 23.02 1.07
N ASN A 197 16.01 22.35 -0.07
CA ASN A 197 14.99 21.30 -0.11
C ASN A 197 15.42 20.05 0.68
N VAL A 198 16.69 19.65 0.58
CA VAL A 198 17.26 18.57 1.40
C VAL A 198 17.10 18.89 2.89
N ASP A 199 17.48 20.11 3.33
CA ASP A 199 17.35 20.53 4.73
C ASP A 199 15.88 20.57 5.18
N THR A 200 14.98 21.06 4.35
CA THR A 200 13.52 21.05 4.61
C THR A 200 12.98 19.64 4.77
N CYS A 201 13.38 18.70 3.89
CA CYS A 201 12.98 17.29 3.96
C CYS A 201 13.53 16.64 5.24
N TRP A 202 14.80 16.82 5.54
CA TRP A 202 15.46 16.31 6.73
C TRP A 202 14.77 16.77 8.03
N GLN A 203 14.44 18.06 8.16
CA GLN A 203 13.71 18.60 9.31
C GLN A 203 12.29 18.01 9.40
N ARG A 204 11.58 17.88 8.27
CA ARG A 204 10.25 17.27 8.19
C ARG A 204 10.27 15.82 8.63
N GLN A 205 11.26 15.04 8.22
CA GLN A 205 11.43 13.64 8.59
C GLN A 205 11.58 13.49 10.10
N ARG A 206 12.41 14.32 10.74
CA ARG A 206 12.58 14.31 12.19
C ARG A 206 11.31 14.70 12.95
N ARG A 207 10.52 15.65 12.40
CA ARG A 207 9.19 15.96 12.96
C ARG A 207 8.27 14.75 12.90
N ILE A 208 8.12 14.14 11.72
CA ILE A 208 7.29 12.95 11.51
C ILE A 208 7.67 11.84 12.49
N LEU A 209 8.95 11.58 12.63
CA LEU A 209 9.46 10.54 13.53
C LEU A 209 9.17 10.85 15.01
N ARG A 210 9.34 12.10 15.46
CA ARG A 210 8.97 12.51 16.84
C ARG A 210 7.48 12.34 17.10
N ASP A 211 6.64 12.74 16.15
CA ASP A 211 5.18 12.69 16.28
C ASP A 211 4.69 11.24 16.39
N ILE A 212 5.31 10.30 15.65
CA ILE A 212 4.85 8.90 15.61
C ILE A 212 5.53 8.00 16.65
N TRP A 213 6.69 8.38 17.17
CA TRP A 213 7.48 7.55 18.09
C TRP A 213 6.72 7.06 19.32
N PRO A 214 5.86 7.87 19.98
CA PRO A 214 5.05 7.41 21.10
C PRO A 214 4.08 6.28 20.76
N CYS A 215 3.73 6.12 19.47
CA CYS A 215 2.79 5.09 19.02
C CYS A 215 3.45 3.73 18.79
N LEU A 216 4.78 3.68 18.71
CA LEU A 216 5.54 2.44 18.64
C LEU A 216 5.71 1.85 20.04
N LYS A 217 5.34 0.57 20.20
CA LYS A 217 5.55 -0.17 21.44
C LYS A 217 7.05 -0.31 21.75
N THR A 218 7.40 -0.37 23.04
CA THR A 218 8.75 -0.78 23.46
C THR A 218 9.05 -2.18 22.94
N GLY A 219 10.24 -2.39 22.37
CA GLY A 219 10.60 -3.60 21.63
C GLY A 219 10.06 -3.66 20.19
N GLY A 220 9.18 -2.74 19.80
CA GLY A 220 8.62 -2.64 18.45
C GLY A 220 9.64 -2.18 17.43
N LEU A 221 9.34 -2.40 16.16
CA LEU A 221 10.22 -2.13 15.01
C LEU A 221 9.83 -0.86 14.29
N LEU A 222 10.79 0.03 14.06
CA LEU A 222 10.71 1.10 13.08
C LEU A 222 11.49 0.67 11.83
N ILE A 223 10.82 0.65 10.69
CA ILE A 223 11.45 0.48 9.38
C ILE A 223 11.48 1.86 8.74
N TYR A 224 12.67 2.45 8.63
CA TYR A 224 12.90 3.77 8.06
C TYR A 224 13.39 3.64 6.63
N SER A 225 12.77 4.32 5.68
CA SER A 225 13.22 4.34 4.28
C SER A 225 13.07 5.70 3.63
N THR A 226 13.93 5.96 2.65
CA THR A 226 13.90 7.12 1.74
C THR A 226 14.23 6.68 0.33
N CYS A 227 13.91 7.51 -0.65
CA CYS A 227 14.36 7.35 -2.03
C CYS A 227 15.42 8.42 -2.39
N THR A 228 16.40 8.66 -1.53
CA THR A 228 17.45 9.64 -1.76
C THR A 228 18.85 9.08 -1.43
N TYR A 229 19.91 9.73 -1.89
CA TYR A 229 21.29 9.25 -1.72
C TYR A 229 22.05 10.02 -0.63
N ASN A 230 21.65 11.25 -0.28
CA ASN A 230 22.39 12.08 0.67
C ASN A 230 22.42 11.48 2.08
N ARG A 231 23.44 11.83 2.84
CA ARG A 231 23.66 11.30 4.18
C ARG A 231 22.73 11.91 5.23
N GLU A 232 22.33 13.16 5.05
CA GLU A 232 21.54 13.93 6.02
C GLU A 232 20.18 13.28 6.25
N GLU A 233 19.54 12.91 5.16
CA GLU A 233 18.23 12.24 5.20
C GLU A 233 18.34 10.74 5.52
N ASN A 234 19.52 10.16 5.44
CA ASN A 234 19.80 8.73 5.59
C ASN A 234 20.54 8.43 6.89
N GLU A 235 21.87 8.25 6.87
CA GLU A 235 22.64 7.82 8.04
C GLU A 235 22.56 8.80 9.21
N ASP A 236 22.55 10.12 8.95
CA ASP A 236 22.48 11.13 10.01
C ASP A 236 21.10 11.07 10.73
N ASN A 237 20.02 10.70 10.00
CA ASN A 237 18.73 10.44 10.63
C ASN A 237 18.71 9.12 11.41
N VAL A 238 19.31 8.04 10.89
CA VAL A 238 19.42 6.78 11.62
C VAL A 238 20.20 6.99 12.93
N ALA A 239 21.33 7.70 12.89
CA ALA A 239 22.10 8.03 14.06
C ALA A 239 21.29 8.86 15.08
N TRP A 240 20.53 9.84 14.59
CA TRP A 240 19.65 10.65 15.43
C TRP A 240 18.52 9.82 16.07
N ILE A 241 17.86 8.93 15.31
CA ILE A 241 16.83 8.04 15.85
C ILE A 241 17.42 7.17 16.97
N ALA A 242 18.60 6.57 16.72
CA ALA A 242 19.25 5.71 17.70
C ALA A 242 19.61 6.45 19.00
N GLN A 243 20.15 7.67 18.89
CA GLN A 243 20.63 8.44 20.02
C GLN A 243 19.54 9.21 20.75
N GLU A 244 18.68 9.91 20.03
CA GLU A 244 17.71 10.85 20.62
C GLU A 244 16.36 10.20 20.93
N LEU A 245 15.95 9.18 20.14
CA LEU A 245 14.70 8.48 20.37
C LEU A 245 14.86 7.15 21.12
N GLY A 246 16.10 6.68 21.32
CA GLY A 246 16.40 5.45 22.04
C GLY A 246 16.04 4.19 21.24
N ALA A 247 16.82 3.94 20.19
CA ALA A 247 16.65 2.75 19.36
C ALA A 247 17.98 2.04 19.09
N GLU A 248 17.91 0.73 18.92
CA GLU A 248 18.98 -0.12 18.43
C GLU A 248 18.80 -0.33 16.91
N VAL A 249 19.86 -0.14 16.14
CA VAL A 249 19.84 -0.44 14.69
C VAL A 249 20.10 -1.91 14.47
N LEU A 250 19.21 -2.59 13.75
CA LEU A 250 19.22 -4.03 13.56
C LEU A 250 19.76 -4.42 12.18
N PRO A 251 20.60 -5.49 12.10
CA PRO A 251 21.09 -5.99 10.81
C PRO A 251 20.02 -6.79 10.06
N LEU A 252 20.04 -6.73 8.73
CA LEU A 252 19.34 -7.66 7.85
C LEU A 252 20.33 -8.59 7.19
N GLU A 253 19.93 -9.85 7.03
CA GLU A 253 20.68 -10.81 6.23
C GLU A 253 20.58 -10.42 4.75
N THR A 254 21.72 -10.30 4.10
CA THR A 254 21.82 -10.02 2.67
C THR A 254 22.77 -11.00 2.00
N GLN A 255 22.58 -11.21 0.70
CA GLN A 255 23.50 -12.02 -0.08
C GLN A 255 24.49 -11.10 -0.82
N PRO A 256 25.77 -11.48 -0.94
CA PRO A 256 26.79 -10.66 -1.60
C PRO A 256 26.46 -10.33 -3.06
N ASP A 257 25.79 -11.23 -3.77
CA ASP A 257 25.37 -11.10 -5.16
C ASP A 257 24.20 -10.11 -5.37
N TRP A 258 23.57 -9.65 -4.30
CA TRP A 258 22.58 -8.57 -4.38
C TRP A 258 23.21 -7.19 -4.58
N HIS A 259 24.54 -7.06 -4.35
CA HIS A 259 25.31 -5.82 -4.51
C HIS A 259 24.73 -4.59 -3.75
N ILE A 260 24.04 -4.85 -2.64
CA ILE A 260 23.49 -3.80 -1.78
C ILE A 260 24.65 -3.11 -1.06
N THR A 261 24.68 -1.78 -1.09
CA THR A 261 25.72 -0.98 -0.46
C THR A 261 25.35 -0.73 1.01
N GLY A 262 26.31 -0.86 1.91
CA GLY A 262 26.14 -0.55 3.34
C GLY A 262 26.31 0.94 3.64
N ASN A 263 26.72 1.23 4.88
CA ASN A 263 26.96 2.57 5.38
C ASN A 263 28.12 3.27 4.64
N LEU A 264 27.90 4.52 4.26
CA LEU A 264 28.91 5.34 3.54
C LEU A 264 29.54 6.43 4.43
N THR A 265 29.10 6.58 5.69
CA THR A 265 29.57 7.68 6.56
C THR A 265 30.60 7.23 7.60
N GLY A 266 31.02 5.95 7.54
CA GLY A 266 31.98 5.37 8.48
C GLY A 266 31.43 5.06 9.88
N THR A 267 30.10 5.18 10.07
CA THR A 267 29.44 4.69 11.29
C THR A 267 29.21 3.19 11.17
N GLU A 268 29.14 2.48 12.32
CA GLU A 268 28.96 1.02 12.36
C GLU A 268 27.49 0.58 12.20
N PHE A 269 26.57 1.50 11.95
CA PHE A 269 25.15 1.13 11.81
C PHE A 269 24.89 0.31 10.55
N PRO A 270 24.21 -0.83 10.65
CA PRO A 270 23.78 -1.59 9.48
C PRO A 270 22.64 -0.86 8.77
N VAL A 271 22.94 -0.39 7.56
CA VAL A 271 21.99 0.27 6.66
C VAL A 271 22.13 -0.28 5.26
N TYR A 272 21.10 -0.09 4.43
CA TYR A 272 21.00 -0.72 3.10
C TYR A 272 20.68 0.33 2.05
N ARG A 273 21.61 0.49 1.10
CA ARG A 273 21.51 1.44 -0.01
C ARG A 273 21.43 0.71 -1.34
N PHE A 274 20.42 1.03 -2.09
CA PHE A 274 20.26 0.59 -3.47
C PHE A 274 20.71 1.71 -4.39
N LEU A 275 21.72 1.42 -5.19
CA LEU A 275 22.34 2.37 -6.11
C LEU A 275 22.18 1.82 -7.52
N PRO A 276 21.59 2.55 -8.49
CA PRO A 276 21.17 2.01 -9.77
C PRO A 276 22.30 1.50 -10.68
N TYR A 277 23.55 1.81 -10.34
CA TYR A 277 24.73 1.26 -11.02
C TYR A 277 25.23 -0.07 -10.41
N LYS A 278 24.73 -0.45 -9.23
CA LYS A 278 25.06 -1.72 -8.55
C LYS A 278 23.89 -2.69 -8.54
N THR A 279 22.67 -2.18 -8.35
CA THR A 279 21.44 -2.97 -8.27
C THR A 279 20.51 -2.67 -9.42
N THR A 280 19.80 -3.69 -9.91
CA THR A 280 18.76 -3.49 -10.93
C THR A 280 17.52 -2.88 -10.27
N GLY A 281 17.47 -1.55 -10.24
CA GLY A 281 16.41 -0.80 -9.56
C GLY A 281 16.70 0.69 -9.53
N GLU A 282 15.93 1.41 -8.71
CA GLU A 282 16.10 2.82 -8.43
C GLU A 282 16.82 3.03 -7.09
N GLY A 283 16.97 4.29 -6.68
CA GLY A 283 17.53 4.63 -5.38
C GLY A 283 16.59 4.29 -4.23
N LEU A 284 17.10 3.57 -3.25
CA LEU A 284 16.43 3.33 -1.97
C LEU A 284 17.46 3.33 -0.86
N PHE A 285 17.10 3.87 0.27
CA PHE A 285 17.76 3.67 1.56
C PHE A 285 16.81 3.01 2.55
N MET A 286 17.29 2.05 3.33
CA MET A 286 16.50 1.41 4.38
C MET A 286 17.36 1.12 5.61
N ALA A 287 16.77 1.32 6.79
CA ALA A 287 17.29 0.88 8.08
C ALA A 287 16.15 0.28 8.92
N VAL A 288 16.48 -0.72 9.73
CA VAL A 288 15.55 -1.34 10.70
C VAL A 288 16.04 -1.01 12.09
N LEU A 289 15.16 -0.48 12.94
CA LEU A 289 15.48 -0.08 14.29
C LEU A 289 14.47 -0.69 15.26
N ARG A 290 14.95 -1.01 16.47
CA ARG A 290 14.10 -1.49 17.58
C ARG A 290 14.03 -0.44 18.67
N LYS A 291 12.85 -0.04 19.09
CA LYS A 291 12.67 0.86 20.23
C LYS A 291 13.10 0.18 21.52
N THR A 292 14.07 0.78 22.23
CA THR A 292 14.66 0.20 23.45
C THR A 292 14.25 0.94 24.73
N ALA A 293 13.91 2.23 24.62
CA ALA A 293 13.58 3.05 25.78
C ALA A 293 12.06 3.04 26.06
N ASP A 294 11.72 2.84 27.33
CA ASP A 294 10.38 3.14 27.83
C ASP A 294 10.23 4.66 27.96
N GLU A 295 9.32 5.25 27.21
CA GLU A 295 8.84 6.58 27.53
C GLU A 295 7.99 6.51 28.83
N PRO A 296 8.08 7.51 29.74
CA PRO A 296 7.15 7.59 30.84
C PRO A 296 5.73 7.59 30.27
N ALA A 297 4.89 6.68 30.75
CA ALA A 297 3.53 6.46 30.27
C ALA A 297 2.80 7.79 30.16
N VAL A 298 2.58 8.27 28.95
CA VAL A 298 1.65 9.35 28.69
C VAL A 298 0.29 8.80 29.09
N SER A 299 -0.26 9.33 30.18
CA SER A 299 -1.60 8.94 30.61
C SER A 299 -2.57 9.28 29.49
N VAL A 300 -3.01 8.27 28.76
CA VAL A 300 -4.04 8.40 27.73
C VAL A 300 -5.27 8.99 28.44
N ARG A 301 -5.45 10.29 28.31
CA ARG A 301 -6.70 10.94 28.70
C ARG A 301 -7.73 10.51 27.67
N THR A 302 -8.38 9.38 27.95
CA THR A 302 -9.66 9.09 27.30
C THR A 302 -10.56 10.31 27.52
N LYS A 303 -10.69 11.13 26.49
CA LYS A 303 -11.73 12.15 26.43
C LYS A 303 -13.07 11.39 26.37
N THR A 304 -13.51 10.84 27.50
CA THR A 304 -14.91 10.50 27.75
C THR A 304 -15.69 11.80 27.90
N GLY A 305 -15.86 12.49 26.79
CA GLY A 305 -16.49 13.82 26.78
C GLY A 305 -16.98 14.19 25.39
N GLY A 306 -17.58 13.25 24.69
CA GLY A 306 -18.50 13.60 23.61
C GLY A 306 -19.61 14.41 24.18
N LYS A 307 -19.68 15.74 23.93
CA LYS A 307 -20.86 16.55 24.21
C LYS A 307 -22.06 15.82 23.64
N ALA A 308 -22.87 15.25 24.50
CA ALA A 308 -24.15 14.70 24.13
C ALA A 308 -24.90 15.78 23.33
N SER A 309 -25.00 15.56 22.02
CA SER A 309 -25.83 16.38 21.15
C SER A 309 -27.25 16.33 21.72
N LYS A 310 -27.83 17.50 22.00
CA LYS A 310 -29.18 17.66 22.52
C LYS A 310 -30.13 16.79 21.72
N LYS A 311 -30.83 15.88 22.42
CA LYS A 311 -31.94 15.08 21.93
C LYS A 311 -32.88 15.95 21.08
N GLY A 312 -32.83 15.80 19.77
CA GLY A 312 -33.92 16.06 18.84
C GLY A 312 -35.00 15.02 19.09
N LYS A 313 -36.27 15.46 19.12
CA LYS A 313 -37.48 14.66 19.39
C LYS A 313 -37.50 13.34 18.66
N GLY A 314 -37.82 12.28 19.41
CA GLY A 314 -37.95 10.89 19.10
C GLY A 314 -38.45 10.50 17.71
N GLY A 315 -37.50 10.18 16.83
CA GLY A 315 -37.70 9.19 15.80
C GLY A 315 -37.06 7.88 16.30
N LYS A 316 -37.74 6.75 16.19
CA LYS A 316 -37.11 5.43 16.37
C LYS A 316 -35.93 5.35 15.40
N VAL A 317 -34.72 5.40 15.94
CA VAL A 317 -33.51 5.06 15.14
C VAL A 317 -33.67 3.59 14.83
N VAL A 318 -34.03 3.27 13.57
CA VAL A 318 -34.02 1.89 13.08
C VAL A 318 -32.53 1.56 12.90
N VAL A 319 -31.98 0.79 13.83
CA VAL A 319 -30.64 0.23 13.67
C VAL A 319 -30.76 -0.83 12.59
N LEU A 320 -30.28 -0.51 11.40
CA LEU A 320 -30.18 -1.48 10.29
C LEU A 320 -29.19 -2.58 10.70
N GLN A 321 -29.61 -3.83 10.54
CA GLN A 321 -28.74 -4.98 10.71
C GLN A 321 -28.30 -5.50 9.35
N VAL A 322 -27.06 -5.97 9.26
CA VAL A 322 -26.58 -6.65 8.06
C VAL A 322 -27.40 -7.92 7.82
N PRO A 323 -28.05 -8.08 6.66
CA PRO A 323 -28.83 -9.28 6.32
C PRO A 323 -28.00 -10.57 6.42
N LYS A 324 -28.65 -11.67 6.77
CA LYS A 324 -27.96 -12.98 6.86
C LYS A 324 -27.33 -13.39 5.52
N GLU A 325 -28.00 -13.09 4.42
CA GLU A 325 -27.51 -13.41 3.07
C GLU A 325 -26.17 -12.70 2.80
N MET A 326 -26.00 -11.44 3.24
CA MET A 326 -24.76 -10.70 3.03
C MET A 326 -23.60 -11.24 3.87
N LYS A 327 -23.90 -11.83 5.04
CA LYS A 327 -22.87 -12.48 5.85
C LYS A 327 -22.33 -13.73 5.15
N ALA A 328 -23.16 -14.42 4.37
CA ALA A 328 -22.77 -15.57 3.58
C ALA A 328 -21.88 -15.19 2.36
N TRP A 329 -21.76 -13.92 2.02
CA TRP A 329 -20.85 -13.46 0.96
C TRP A 329 -19.37 -13.48 1.39
N VAL A 330 -19.10 -13.69 2.69
CA VAL A 330 -17.77 -13.69 3.27
C VAL A 330 -17.43 -15.09 3.80
N GLN A 331 -16.36 -15.68 3.31
CA GLN A 331 -15.80 -16.92 3.83
C GLN A 331 -15.34 -16.71 5.28
N GLY A 332 -15.54 -17.71 6.13
CA GLY A 332 -15.17 -17.56 7.54
C GLY A 332 -15.95 -16.46 8.28
N ALA A 333 -17.24 -16.26 7.95
CA ALA A 333 -18.07 -15.17 8.50
C ALA A 333 -18.07 -15.09 10.04
N GLY A 334 -17.73 -16.19 10.74
CA GLY A 334 -17.59 -16.22 12.21
C GLY A 334 -16.45 -15.39 12.75
N ASP A 335 -15.42 -15.11 11.94
CA ASP A 335 -14.23 -14.36 12.32
C ASP A 335 -14.39 -12.85 12.11
N TYR A 336 -15.60 -12.41 11.68
CA TYR A 336 -15.89 -11.01 11.37
C TYR A 336 -17.03 -10.46 12.23
N VAL A 337 -16.89 -9.19 12.58
CA VAL A 337 -18.02 -8.37 13.02
C VAL A 337 -18.65 -7.69 11.82
N PHE A 338 -20.00 -7.63 11.82
CA PHE A 338 -20.78 -7.04 10.73
C PHE A 338 -21.52 -5.81 11.24
N GLU A 339 -21.31 -4.68 10.58
CA GLU A 339 -21.92 -3.40 10.95
C GLU A 339 -22.58 -2.73 9.75
N VAL A 340 -23.58 -1.89 10.03
CA VAL A 340 -24.12 -0.97 9.04
C VAL A 340 -23.83 0.45 9.54
N ASN A 341 -23.09 1.19 8.73
CA ASN A 341 -22.82 2.61 8.94
C ASN A 341 -23.60 3.39 7.87
N ASP A 342 -24.57 4.22 8.29
CA ASP A 342 -25.50 4.92 7.41
C ASP A 342 -26.27 3.95 6.47
N SER A 343 -25.81 3.80 5.24
CA SER A 343 -26.39 2.90 4.22
C SER A 343 -25.41 1.83 3.73
N GLU A 344 -24.20 1.76 4.33
CA GLU A 344 -23.16 0.84 3.93
C GLU A 344 -23.01 -0.30 4.93
N ALA A 345 -23.09 -1.54 4.45
CA ALA A 345 -22.77 -2.73 5.23
C ALA A 345 -21.29 -3.08 5.08
N MET A 346 -20.65 -3.39 6.19
CA MET A 346 -19.24 -3.77 6.23
C MET A 346 -19.00 -5.01 7.09
N ALA A 347 -17.93 -5.73 6.79
CA ALA A 347 -17.35 -6.79 7.62
C ALA A 347 -15.92 -6.39 8.02
N PHE A 348 -15.58 -6.57 9.29
CA PHE A 348 -14.25 -6.27 9.81
C PHE A 348 -13.76 -7.43 10.69
N PRO A 349 -12.46 -7.81 10.68
CA PRO A 349 -11.92 -8.87 11.51
C PRO A 349 -12.23 -8.66 13.00
N ALA A 350 -12.92 -9.62 13.63
CA ALA A 350 -13.40 -9.50 15.00
C ALA A 350 -12.26 -9.32 16.02
N ALA A 351 -11.10 -9.93 15.75
CA ALA A 351 -9.91 -9.83 16.61
C ALA A 351 -9.41 -8.38 16.80
N TYR A 352 -9.71 -7.48 15.86
CA TYR A 352 -9.24 -6.09 15.88
C TYR A 352 -10.37 -5.06 16.06
N LYS A 353 -11.53 -5.50 16.50
CA LYS A 353 -12.69 -4.59 16.67
C LYS A 353 -12.40 -3.42 17.61
N ASP A 354 -11.75 -3.71 18.74
CA ASP A 354 -11.43 -2.66 19.74
C ASP A 354 -10.39 -1.67 19.17
N THR A 355 -9.41 -2.16 18.42
CA THR A 355 -8.43 -1.31 17.72
C THR A 355 -9.11 -0.44 16.68
N TYR A 356 -10.03 -1.01 15.88
CA TYR A 356 -10.81 -0.25 14.91
C TYR A 356 -11.65 0.84 15.57
N ASP A 357 -12.34 0.54 16.68
CA ASP A 357 -13.16 1.53 17.40
C ASP A 357 -12.32 2.66 18.01
N LEU A 358 -11.13 2.34 18.54
CA LEU A 358 -10.17 3.33 19.00
C LEU A 358 -9.75 4.26 17.87
N LEU A 359 -9.31 3.70 16.74
CA LEU A 359 -8.87 4.48 15.57
C LEU A 359 -10.00 5.32 15.00
N LYS A 360 -11.22 4.76 14.88
CA LYS A 360 -12.41 5.46 14.38
C LYS A 360 -12.79 6.65 15.27
N GLY A 361 -12.49 6.58 16.55
CA GLY A 361 -12.76 7.66 17.51
C GLY A 361 -11.80 8.86 17.39
N GLN A 362 -10.63 8.67 16.80
CA GLN A 362 -9.55 9.66 16.78
C GLN A 362 -9.10 10.06 15.37
N LEU A 363 -9.16 9.14 14.41
CA LEU A 363 -8.64 9.31 13.07
C LEU A 363 -9.74 9.35 12.01
N ARG A 364 -9.42 9.97 10.89
CA ARG A 364 -10.23 9.91 9.68
C ARG A 364 -9.95 8.63 8.93
N ILE A 365 -10.86 7.66 8.99
CA ILE A 365 -10.80 6.40 8.27
C ILE A 365 -11.46 6.57 6.88
N LEU A 366 -10.80 6.11 5.84
CA LEU A 366 -11.30 6.09 4.46
C LEU A 366 -11.85 4.70 4.07
N HIS A 367 -11.21 3.65 4.59
CA HIS A 367 -11.58 2.26 4.32
C HIS A 367 -11.18 1.39 5.51
N ALA A 368 -11.99 0.39 5.83
CA ALA A 368 -11.66 -0.62 6.82
C ALA A 368 -12.33 -1.95 6.49
N GLY A 369 -11.59 -3.04 6.56
CA GLY A 369 -12.13 -4.37 6.31
C GLY A 369 -12.69 -4.53 4.88
N ILE A 370 -13.94 -4.98 4.80
CA ILE A 370 -14.63 -5.23 3.53
C ILE A 370 -15.93 -4.42 3.52
N SER A 371 -16.08 -3.49 2.58
CA SER A 371 -17.39 -2.95 2.24
C SER A 371 -18.19 -4.03 1.51
N LEU A 372 -19.29 -4.49 2.08
CA LEU A 372 -20.12 -5.56 1.53
C LEU A 372 -21.08 -5.03 0.47
N GLY A 373 -21.68 -3.88 0.72
CA GLY A 373 -22.65 -3.30 -0.19
C GLY A 373 -23.33 -2.07 0.39
N GLU A 374 -24.04 -1.38 -0.48
CA GLU A 374 -24.78 -0.15 -0.15
C GLU A 374 -26.29 -0.38 -0.35
N LEU A 375 -27.09 0.13 0.58
CA LEU A 375 -28.55 0.06 0.47
C LEU A 375 -29.05 1.08 -0.56
N LYS A 376 -29.56 0.60 -1.70
CA LYS A 376 -30.16 1.38 -2.77
C LYS A 376 -31.69 1.17 -2.78
N GLY A 377 -32.43 2.08 -2.18
CA GLY A 377 -33.86 1.90 -2.00
C GLY A 377 -34.19 0.77 -1.04
N LYS A 378 -34.59 -0.39 -1.55
CA LYS A 378 -34.90 -1.60 -0.74
C LYS A 378 -33.87 -2.73 -0.94
N ASP A 379 -33.00 -2.61 -1.92
CA ASP A 379 -32.04 -3.65 -2.31
C ASP A 379 -30.63 -3.29 -1.84
N TRP A 380 -29.89 -4.28 -1.39
CA TRP A 380 -28.46 -4.17 -1.16
C TRP A 380 -27.70 -4.38 -2.46
N GLN A 381 -27.00 -3.35 -2.94
CA GLN A 381 -26.11 -3.44 -4.08
C GLN A 381 -24.73 -3.88 -3.58
N PRO A 382 -24.19 -5.02 -4.06
CA PRO A 382 -22.86 -5.47 -3.66
C PRO A 382 -21.79 -4.45 -4.06
N SER A 383 -20.81 -4.23 -3.19
CA SER A 383 -19.74 -3.28 -3.41
C SER A 383 -18.61 -3.89 -4.22
N HIS A 384 -17.84 -3.04 -4.90
CA HIS A 384 -16.66 -3.50 -5.62
C HIS A 384 -15.58 -4.05 -4.67
N ALA A 385 -15.46 -3.50 -3.45
CA ALA A 385 -14.52 -3.99 -2.45
C ALA A 385 -14.80 -5.44 -2.02
N LEU A 386 -16.08 -5.85 -1.99
CA LEU A 386 -16.44 -7.26 -1.77
C LEU A 386 -15.90 -8.16 -2.89
N ALA A 387 -16.10 -7.78 -4.16
CA ALA A 387 -15.60 -8.55 -5.30
C ALA A 387 -14.07 -8.69 -5.28
N MET A 388 -13.37 -7.65 -4.82
CA MET A 388 -11.91 -7.65 -4.73
C MET A 388 -11.38 -8.41 -3.51
N SER A 389 -12.22 -8.74 -2.52
CA SER A 389 -11.75 -9.38 -1.29
C SER A 389 -11.28 -10.81 -1.51
N THR A 390 -10.15 -11.18 -0.89
CA THR A 390 -9.61 -12.56 -0.91
C THR A 390 -10.50 -13.56 -0.19
N VAL A 391 -11.42 -13.09 0.65
CA VAL A 391 -12.41 -13.93 1.38
C VAL A 391 -13.82 -13.82 0.80
N PHE A 392 -13.96 -13.30 -0.42
CA PHE A 392 -15.25 -13.29 -1.12
C PHE A 392 -15.72 -14.69 -1.43
N GLU A 393 -16.95 -15.05 -1.01
CA GLU A 393 -17.58 -16.32 -1.36
C GLU A 393 -18.11 -16.27 -2.81
N ARG A 394 -17.34 -16.83 -3.74
CA ARG A 394 -17.59 -16.71 -5.19
C ARG A 394 -18.91 -17.31 -5.63
N ASP A 395 -19.39 -18.33 -4.92
CA ASP A 395 -20.66 -19.02 -5.23
C ASP A 395 -21.90 -18.21 -4.79
N SER A 396 -21.70 -17.07 -4.10
CA SER A 396 -22.81 -16.20 -3.67
C SER A 396 -23.52 -15.49 -4.82
N PHE A 397 -22.89 -15.40 -5.98
CA PHE A 397 -23.46 -14.76 -7.19
C PHE A 397 -23.15 -15.59 -8.44
N PRO A 398 -24.05 -15.61 -9.44
CA PRO A 398 -23.75 -16.19 -10.74
C PRO A 398 -22.49 -15.57 -11.35
N LEU A 399 -21.66 -16.42 -11.98
CA LEU A 399 -20.44 -15.99 -12.65
C LEU A 399 -20.68 -15.74 -14.13
N ALA A 400 -20.00 -14.74 -14.69
CA ALA A 400 -19.94 -14.49 -16.12
C ALA A 400 -18.51 -14.16 -16.55
N GLU A 401 -17.90 -15.08 -17.30
CA GLU A 401 -16.58 -14.91 -17.87
C GLU A 401 -16.64 -13.93 -19.06
N LEU A 402 -15.73 -12.96 -19.06
CA LEU A 402 -15.64 -11.90 -20.06
C LEU A 402 -14.54 -12.20 -21.08
N THR A 403 -14.80 -11.88 -22.34
CA THR A 403 -13.71 -11.71 -23.31
C THR A 403 -12.88 -10.47 -22.98
N TYR A 404 -11.69 -10.37 -23.55
CA TYR A 404 -10.84 -9.17 -23.35
C TYR A 404 -11.58 -7.87 -23.69
N SER A 405 -12.26 -7.81 -24.83
CA SER A 405 -13.01 -6.63 -25.23
C SER A 405 -14.12 -6.25 -24.24
N GLN A 406 -14.83 -7.26 -23.70
CA GLN A 406 -15.86 -7.03 -22.68
C GLN A 406 -15.24 -6.59 -21.34
N ALA A 407 -14.09 -7.15 -20.96
CA ALA A 407 -13.37 -6.75 -19.76
C ALA A 407 -12.93 -5.29 -19.84
N ILE A 408 -12.36 -4.85 -20.98
CA ILE A 408 -11.99 -3.45 -21.19
C ILE A 408 -13.21 -2.52 -21.20
N ALA A 409 -14.31 -2.91 -21.83
CA ALA A 409 -15.57 -2.15 -21.79
C ALA A 409 -16.08 -2.01 -20.34
N TYR A 410 -16.02 -3.10 -19.56
CA TYR A 410 -16.34 -3.06 -18.13
C TYR A 410 -15.44 -2.08 -17.37
N LEU A 411 -14.11 -2.16 -17.53
CA LEU A 411 -13.15 -1.29 -16.88
C LEU A 411 -13.24 0.18 -17.31
N ARG A 412 -13.83 0.45 -18.49
CA ARG A 412 -14.18 1.81 -18.97
C ARG A 412 -15.52 2.32 -18.43
N LYS A 413 -16.23 1.51 -17.64
CA LYS A 413 -17.57 1.82 -17.15
C LYS A 413 -18.63 1.84 -18.27
N GLU A 414 -18.38 1.14 -19.36
CA GLU A 414 -19.33 0.94 -20.45
C GLU A 414 -20.31 -0.20 -20.13
N ALA A 415 -21.43 -0.26 -20.83
CA ALA A 415 -22.38 -1.36 -20.70
C ALA A 415 -21.79 -2.63 -21.32
N VAL A 416 -21.98 -3.76 -20.66
CA VAL A 416 -21.56 -5.07 -21.16
C VAL A 416 -22.78 -5.91 -21.51
N VAL A 417 -22.73 -6.58 -22.65
CA VAL A 417 -23.74 -7.58 -23.05
C VAL A 417 -23.23 -8.96 -22.65
N LEU A 418 -23.97 -9.64 -21.78
CA LEU A 418 -23.65 -10.99 -21.30
C LEU A 418 -24.38 -12.05 -22.14
N SER A 419 -23.91 -13.30 -22.06
CA SER A 419 -24.60 -14.43 -22.66
C SER A 419 -26.06 -14.51 -22.16
N PRO A 420 -27.03 -14.88 -23.03
CA PRO A 420 -28.43 -15.08 -22.63
C PRO A 420 -28.65 -16.10 -21.51
N GLU A 421 -27.69 -17.00 -21.31
CA GLU A 421 -27.70 -18.02 -20.25
C GLU A 421 -27.43 -17.45 -18.85
N VAL A 422 -26.80 -16.26 -18.78
CA VAL A 422 -26.49 -15.61 -17.50
C VAL A 422 -27.80 -15.09 -16.88
N PRO A 423 -28.15 -15.50 -15.65
CA PRO A 423 -29.41 -15.10 -15.02
C PRO A 423 -29.46 -13.58 -14.76
N ARG A 424 -30.69 -13.05 -14.69
CA ARG A 424 -30.92 -11.64 -14.30
C ARG A 424 -30.60 -11.44 -12.81
N GLY A 425 -30.14 -10.25 -12.45
CA GLY A 425 -29.76 -9.89 -11.10
C GLY A 425 -28.31 -9.48 -11.01
N TYR A 426 -27.75 -9.48 -9.81
CA TYR A 426 -26.32 -9.24 -9.60
C TYR A 426 -25.51 -10.44 -10.05
N VAL A 427 -24.41 -10.17 -10.76
CA VAL A 427 -23.54 -11.16 -11.38
C VAL A 427 -22.09 -10.76 -11.10
N THR A 428 -21.27 -11.73 -10.74
CA THR A 428 -19.82 -11.55 -10.67
C THR A 428 -19.21 -11.69 -12.06
N LEU A 429 -18.47 -10.69 -12.49
CA LEU A 429 -17.73 -10.68 -13.75
C LEU A 429 -16.30 -11.16 -13.52
N THR A 430 -15.85 -12.06 -14.37
CA THR A 430 -14.49 -12.63 -14.32
C THR A 430 -13.76 -12.46 -15.65
N TYR A 431 -12.45 -12.45 -15.60
CA TYR A 431 -11.56 -12.52 -16.76
C TYR A 431 -10.40 -13.45 -16.45
N GLN A 432 -10.17 -14.47 -17.31
CA GLN A 432 -9.22 -15.56 -17.06
C GLN A 432 -9.40 -16.17 -15.64
N GLY A 433 -10.67 -16.36 -15.25
CA GLY A 433 -11.05 -16.89 -13.94
C GLY A 433 -10.84 -15.94 -12.75
N GLN A 434 -10.30 -14.73 -12.96
CA GLN A 434 -10.11 -13.75 -11.90
C GLN A 434 -11.28 -12.76 -11.83
N VAL A 435 -11.72 -12.46 -10.60
CA VAL A 435 -12.85 -11.55 -10.37
C VAL A 435 -12.48 -10.12 -10.73
N LEU A 436 -13.27 -9.49 -11.60
CA LEU A 436 -13.14 -8.07 -11.97
C LEU A 436 -14.13 -7.17 -11.25
N GLY A 437 -15.23 -7.70 -10.75
CA GLY A 437 -16.24 -6.93 -10.04
C GLY A 437 -17.67 -7.41 -10.31
N PHE A 438 -18.65 -6.55 -10.07
CA PHE A 438 -20.07 -6.87 -10.23
C PHE A 438 -20.72 -6.09 -11.37
N ALA A 439 -21.77 -6.69 -11.94
CA ALA A 439 -22.74 -6.01 -12.78
C ALA A 439 -24.17 -6.44 -12.39
N LYS A 440 -25.18 -5.63 -12.72
CA LYS A 440 -26.59 -6.01 -12.61
C LYS A 440 -27.13 -6.36 -13.98
N ASN A 441 -27.29 -7.65 -14.27
CA ASN A 441 -27.87 -8.13 -15.53
C ASN A 441 -29.38 -7.84 -15.58
N ILE A 442 -29.80 -7.06 -16.55
CA ILE A 442 -31.24 -6.73 -16.79
C ILE A 442 -31.81 -7.46 -18.01
N GLY A 443 -31.00 -8.36 -18.62
CA GLY A 443 -31.38 -9.23 -19.73
C GLY A 443 -30.83 -8.77 -21.08
N ASN A 444 -31.12 -7.56 -21.52
CA ASN A 444 -30.59 -7.00 -22.78
C ASN A 444 -29.21 -6.33 -22.63
N ARG A 445 -28.82 -6.01 -21.42
CA ARG A 445 -27.50 -5.48 -21.05
C ARG A 445 -27.25 -5.71 -19.57
N ALA A 446 -26.01 -5.56 -19.15
CA ALA A 446 -25.62 -5.51 -17.73
C ALA A 446 -25.25 -4.09 -17.34
N ASN A 447 -25.86 -3.58 -16.27
CA ASN A 447 -25.48 -2.31 -15.67
C ASN A 447 -24.15 -2.49 -14.95
N ASN A 448 -23.16 -1.76 -15.36
CA ASN A 448 -21.80 -1.85 -14.89
C ASN A 448 -21.65 -1.21 -13.49
N LEU A 449 -21.19 -1.97 -12.49
CA LEU A 449 -20.99 -1.51 -11.11
C LEU A 449 -19.52 -1.16 -10.80
N TYR A 450 -18.62 -1.18 -11.78
CA TYR A 450 -17.23 -0.75 -11.59
C TYR A 450 -17.17 0.68 -11.02
N PRO A 451 -16.27 1.03 -10.08
CA PRO A 451 -16.16 2.36 -9.54
C PRO A 451 -15.87 3.40 -10.64
N GLN A 452 -16.59 4.51 -10.61
CA GLN A 452 -16.45 5.55 -11.65
C GLN A 452 -15.07 6.20 -11.67
N GLU A 453 -14.48 6.33 -10.49
CA GLU A 453 -13.18 6.97 -10.25
C GLU A 453 -12.02 6.11 -10.79
N TRP A 454 -12.19 4.79 -10.80
CA TRP A 454 -11.16 3.81 -11.17
C TRP A 454 -11.17 3.46 -12.66
N ARG A 455 -12.15 3.99 -13.42
CA ARG A 455 -12.31 3.63 -14.82
C ARG A 455 -11.10 4.00 -15.66
N ILE A 456 -10.81 3.19 -16.65
CA ILE A 456 -9.88 3.52 -17.74
C ILE A 456 -10.43 4.72 -18.51
N ARG A 457 -9.67 5.82 -18.56
CA ARG A 457 -10.08 7.06 -19.22
C ARG A 457 -9.60 7.15 -20.68
N SER A 458 -8.59 6.36 -21.05
CA SER A 458 -8.06 6.35 -22.41
C SER A 458 -9.06 5.78 -23.41
N GLY A 459 -9.28 6.49 -24.50
CA GLY A 459 -10.09 6.05 -25.64
C GLY A 459 -9.34 5.07 -26.57
N TYR A 460 -8.01 4.97 -26.45
CA TYR A 460 -7.18 4.10 -27.28
C TYR A 460 -7.11 2.70 -26.68
N LEU A 461 -7.11 1.70 -27.56
CA LEU A 461 -6.67 0.34 -27.21
C LEU A 461 -5.22 0.20 -27.66
N PRO A 462 -4.38 -0.52 -26.92
CA PRO A 462 -3.04 -0.83 -27.38
C PRO A 462 -3.12 -1.74 -28.62
N GLU A 463 -2.21 -1.57 -29.54
CA GLU A 463 -2.07 -2.46 -30.73
C GLU A 463 -1.77 -3.90 -30.32
N ILE A 464 -0.99 -4.04 -29.25
CA ILE A 464 -0.63 -5.33 -28.64
C ILE A 464 -1.38 -5.45 -27.30
N ILE A 465 -2.21 -6.48 -27.19
CA ILE A 465 -2.89 -6.81 -25.94
C ILE A 465 -1.81 -7.21 -24.93
N PRO A 466 -1.79 -6.62 -23.71
CA PRO A 466 -0.90 -7.09 -22.66
C PRO A 466 -1.21 -8.55 -22.32
N ASP A 467 -0.21 -9.39 -22.47
CA ASP A 467 -0.26 -10.81 -22.10
C ASP A 467 0.99 -11.14 -21.30
N LEU A 468 0.91 -10.97 -20.00
CA LEU A 468 2.02 -11.22 -19.09
C LEU A 468 2.13 -12.70 -18.68
N PHE A 469 1.08 -13.47 -18.88
CA PHE A 469 0.95 -14.79 -18.26
C PHE A 469 0.66 -15.93 -19.25
N GLY A 470 0.33 -15.65 -20.51
CA GLY A 470 0.02 -16.63 -21.55
C GLY A 470 -1.45 -16.99 -21.65
#